data_4300233ade35f86efd78d47dac8238ce
#
_entry.id   4300233ade35f86efd78d47dac8238ce
#
_cell.length_a   1.000
_cell.length_b   1.000
_cell.length_c   1.000
_cell.angle_alpha   90.00
_cell.angle_beta   90.00
_cell.angle_gamma   90.00
#
_symmetry.space_group_name_H-M   'P 1'
#
loop_
_entity.id
_entity.type
_entity.pdbx_description
1 polymer ?
#
loop_
_entity_poly.entity_id
_entity_poly.type
_entity_poly.pdbx_seq_one_letter_code
_entity_poly.pdbx_strand_id
1 'polypeptide(L)'
;MDRSRRLTWLLTSSAASHLGDGIGKVALPLLATTLTHDPVLIAGLSATQFLPWLLFAAVAGALVDRIDRRRAMIVANTARAVAVGVLAVLVAAGGMTIWLVYLTALIIGTAETIADSAANALIPAVVGDGSLDAANSKLQACEIVGQTFLGGPVGSLTFALFAAFPFILNSAGFAIAAAVLLGLAGTYRGQAEPPVRTAKLRTELADGLRWLRGHPLLLRLVVVAGLLSLVSELAQAQLVLYALEDLHLSHATFGFFAFVGGIGGLIGAGTAPRLVRSAGRRAVVAGGISCCGLGFGGMGLVRSPVAGAVLFGLFAAAVVAVNVVLATARHTLVPGELLGRVLGVWRTVVWGAIPLGALLGGVLTERLGTAARTFAVSGVAMLVIATFAFGALRRFSLGDESDSAAALTHHDPGL
;
A
#
# COMPACT_ATOMS: atom_id res chain seq x y z
N MET A 1 20.57 -27.90 -5.54
CA MET A 1 20.61 -26.85 -4.50
C MET A 1 19.47 -27.14 -3.52
N ASP A 2 19.73 -27.19 -2.23
CA ASP A 2 18.77 -27.50 -1.17
C ASP A 2 17.61 -26.46 -1.17
N ARG A 3 16.39 -26.92 -0.89
CA ARG A 3 15.15 -26.07 -0.86
C ARG A 3 15.30 -24.88 0.11
N SER A 4 15.86 -25.14 1.29
CA SER A 4 16.14 -24.10 2.30
C SER A 4 17.03 -22.99 1.73
N ARG A 5 18.05 -23.34 0.97
CA ARG A 5 18.98 -22.40 0.34
C ARG A 5 18.32 -21.57 -0.76
N ARG A 6 17.37 -22.14 -1.53
CA ARG A 6 16.60 -21.39 -2.55
C ARG A 6 15.71 -20.34 -1.91
N LEU A 7 15.00 -20.71 -0.84
CA LEU A 7 14.17 -19.77 -0.09
C LEU A 7 15.01 -18.65 0.51
N THR A 8 16.19 -18.95 1.06
CA THR A 8 17.11 -17.93 1.58
C THR A 8 17.51 -16.92 0.50
N TRP A 9 17.88 -17.37 -0.71
CA TRP A 9 18.19 -16.46 -1.83
C TRP A 9 17.03 -15.54 -2.17
N LEU A 10 15.81 -16.07 -2.24
CA LEU A 10 14.62 -15.29 -2.51
C LEU A 10 14.37 -14.25 -1.41
N LEU A 11 14.39 -14.67 -0.14
CA LEU A 11 14.15 -13.78 1.01
C LEU A 11 15.23 -12.69 1.13
N THR A 12 16.49 -13.01 0.90
CA THR A 12 17.59 -12.02 0.92
C THR A 12 17.43 -11.00 -0.19
N SER A 13 17.07 -11.43 -1.40
CA SER A 13 16.76 -10.51 -2.50
C SER A 13 15.57 -9.62 -2.16
N SER A 14 14.48 -10.19 -1.65
CA SER A 14 13.29 -9.43 -1.27
C SER A 14 13.60 -8.45 -0.14
N ALA A 15 14.36 -8.84 0.87
CA ALA A 15 14.74 -7.95 1.97
C ALA A 15 15.57 -6.75 1.48
N ALA A 16 16.53 -6.96 0.58
CA ALA A 16 17.33 -5.90 -0.01
C ALA A 16 16.46 -4.95 -0.87
N SER A 17 15.55 -5.52 -1.68
CA SER A 17 14.61 -4.75 -2.50
C SER A 17 13.68 -3.90 -1.64
N HIS A 18 13.01 -4.50 -0.64
CA HIS A 18 12.07 -3.79 0.23
C HIS A 18 12.75 -2.73 1.11
N LEU A 19 14.00 -2.92 1.51
CA LEU A 19 14.76 -1.87 2.17
C LEU A 19 14.99 -0.68 1.23
N GLY A 20 15.36 -0.95 -0.04
CA GLY A 20 15.46 0.08 -1.06
C GLY A 20 14.14 0.82 -1.25
N ASP A 21 13.03 0.11 -1.37
CA ASP A 21 11.69 0.70 -1.48
C ASP A 21 11.36 1.62 -0.31
N GLY A 22 11.63 1.17 0.91
CA GLY A 22 11.40 1.97 2.11
C GLY A 22 12.24 3.24 2.17
N ILE A 23 13.51 3.18 1.75
CA ILE A 23 14.38 4.35 1.62
C ILE A 23 13.79 5.32 0.59
N GLY A 24 13.39 4.82 -0.58
CA GLY A 24 12.82 5.62 -1.67
C GLY A 24 11.50 6.29 -1.29
N LYS A 25 10.62 5.59 -0.57
CA LYS A 25 9.32 6.13 -0.10
C LYS A 25 9.44 7.39 0.76
N VAL A 26 10.55 7.54 1.47
CA VAL A 26 10.84 8.73 2.28
C VAL A 26 11.71 9.73 1.53
N ALA A 27 12.74 9.27 0.81
CA ALA A 27 13.69 10.14 0.15
C ALA A 27 13.10 10.89 -1.06
N LEU A 28 12.18 10.26 -1.84
CA LEU A 28 11.57 10.92 -2.99
C LEU A 28 10.69 12.12 -2.61
N PRO A 29 9.77 12.02 -1.61
CA PRO A 29 9.05 13.19 -1.11
C PRO A 29 9.97 14.28 -0.54
N LEU A 30 11.02 13.91 0.22
CA LEU A 30 12.01 14.88 0.71
C LEU A 30 12.74 15.59 -0.43
N LEU A 31 13.14 14.86 -1.47
CA LEU A 31 13.74 15.47 -2.67
C LEU A 31 12.75 16.40 -3.37
N ALA A 32 11.48 16.00 -3.50
CA ALA A 32 10.47 16.85 -4.13
C ALA A 32 10.33 18.20 -3.41
N THR A 33 10.37 18.23 -2.07
CA THR A 33 10.29 19.49 -1.30
C THR A 33 11.51 20.39 -1.47
N THR A 34 12.67 19.86 -1.88
CA THR A 34 13.84 20.71 -2.24
C THR A 34 13.73 21.32 -3.65
N LEU A 35 12.87 20.77 -4.51
CA LEU A 35 12.69 21.21 -5.90
C LEU A 35 11.48 22.11 -6.08
N THR A 36 10.45 21.93 -5.23
CA THR A 36 9.21 22.70 -5.31
C THR A 36 8.50 22.73 -3.95
N HIS A 37 7.77 23.82 -3.70
CA HIS A 37 6.84 23.95 -2.59
C HIS A 37 5.38 23.88 -3.03
N ASP A 38 5.12 23.56 -4.33
CA ASP A 38 3.79 23.40 -4.87
C ASP A 38 3.15 22.10 -4.34
N PRO A 39 2.07 22.20 -3.55
CA PRO A 39 1.42 21.02 -2.96
C PRO A 39 0.85 20.06 -4.00
N VAL A 40 0.44 20.58 -5.18
CA VAL A 40 -0.11 19.77 -6.27
C VAL A 40 1.01 18.92 -6.91
N LEU A 41 2.18 19.50 -7.13
CA LEU A 41 3.33 18.76 -7.65
C LEU A 41 3.85 17.73 -6.64
N ILE A 42 3.84 18.02 -5.35
CA ILE A 42 4.25 17.04 -4.33
C ILE A 42 3.23 15.89 -4.24
N ALA A 43 1.94 16.19 -4.25
CA ALA A 43 0.88 15.18 -4.29
C ALA A 43 0.91 14.33 -5.57
N GLY A 44 1.26 14.94 -6.70
CA GLY A 44 1.43 14.26 -7.97
C GLY A 44 2.49 13.15 -7.93
N LEU A 45 3.51 13.28 -7.08
CA LEU A 45 4.49 12.22 -6.86
C LEU A 45 3.83 10.97 -6.25
N SER A 46 3.02 11.13 -5.21
CA SER A 46 2.24 10.04 -4.60
C SER A 46 1.32 9.38 -5.64
N ALA A 47 0.57 10.18 -6.37
CA ALA A 47 -0.28 9.68 -7.45
C ALA A 47 0.49 8.87 -8.49
N THR A 48 1.68 9.35 -8.89
CA THR A 48 2.54 8.69 -9.89
C THR A 48 3.08 7.35 -9.40
N GLN A 49 3.41 7.23 -8.11
CA GLN A 49 3.88 5.96 -7.53
C GLN A 49 2.80 4.86 -7.53
N PHE A 50 1.54 5.23 -7.32
CA PHE A 50 0.42 4.27 -7.30
C PHE A 50 -0.17 3.97 -8.69
N LEU A 51 0.06 4.84 -9.67
CA LEU A 51 -0.49 4.69 -11.02
C LEU A 51 -0.13 3.35 -11.68
N PRO A 52 1.13 2.84 -11.62
CA PRO A 52 1.49 1.54 -12.18
C PRO A 52 0.71 0.38 -11.57
N TRP A 53 0.48 0.39 -10.26
CA TRP A 53 -0.30 -0.64 -9.58
C TRP A 53 -1.76 -0.68 -10.06
N LEU A 54 -2.35 0.49 -10.29
CA LEU A 54 -3.71 0.59 -10.80
C LEU A 54 -3.81 0.11 -12.26
N LEU A 55 -2.85 0.50 -13.11
CA LEU A 55 -2.91 0.25 -14.54
C LEU A 55 -2.35 -1.12 -14.94
N PHE A 56 -1.28 -1.56 -14.29
CA PHE A 56 -0.47 -2.67 -14.77
C PHE A 56 -0.49 -3.91 -13.87
N ALA A 57 -1.07 -3.90 -12.67
CA ALA A 57 -1.04 -5.06 -11.78
C ALA A 57 -1.59 -6.34 -12.44
N ALA A 58 -2.71 -6.25 -13.16
CA ALA A 58 -3.28 -7.39 -13.88
C ALA A 58 -2.43 -7.83 -15.09
N VAL A 59 -1.83 -6.85 -15.79
CA VAL A 59 -0.94 -7.11 -16.93
C VAL A 59 0.38 -7.71 -16.44
N ALA A 60 0.92 -7.21 -15.33
CA ALA A 60 2.14 -7.71 -14.72
C ALA A 60 1.98 -9.17 -14.28
N GLY A 61 0.86 -9.52 -13.64
CA GLY A 61 0.54 -10.92 -13.30
C GLY A 61 0.54 -11.83 -14.55
N ALA A 62 -0.21 -11.44 -15.58
CA ALA A 62 -0.27 -12.20 -16.84
C ALA A 62 1.08 -12.27 -17.58
N LEU A 63 1.92 -11.25 -17.46
CA LEU A 63 3.28 -11.25 -18.01
C LEU A 63 4.18 -12.22 -17.24
N VAL A 64 4.15 -12.17 -15.91
CA VAL A 64 4.94 -13.01 -15.01
C VAL A 64 4.61 -14.49 -15.19
N ASP A 65 3.38 -14.85 -15.52
CA ASP A 65 2.99 -16.23 -15.79
C ASP A 65 3.62 -16.80 -17.08
N ARG A 66 4.04 -15.94 -18.01
CA ARG A 66 4.62 -16.34 -19.31
C ARG A 66 6.15 -16.33 -19.35
N ILE A 67 6.78 -15.56 -18.48
CA ILE A 67 8.23 -15.40 -18.45
C ILE A 67 8.83 -16.16 -17.27
N ASP A 68 10.15 -16.31 -17.27
CA ASP A 68 10.85 -16.84 -16.11
C ASP A 68 10.81 -15.82 -14.97
N ARG A 69 10.15 -16.21 -13.86
CA ARG A 69 9.86 -15.35 -12.69
C ARG A 69 11.15 -14.81 -12.06
N ARG A 70 12.22 -15.61 -12.01
CA ARG A 70 13.52 -15.17 -11.55
C ARG A 70 14.10 -14.09 -12.46
N ARG A 71 14.04 -14.29 -13.79
CA ARG A 71 14.51 -13.29 -14.76
C ARG A 71 13.70 -12.00 -14.68
N ALA A 72 12.38 -12.10 -14.50
CA ALA A 72 11.52 -10.93 -14.29
C ALA A 72 11.96 -10.08 -13.11
N MET A 73 12.23 -10.72 -11.95
CA MET A 73 12.74 -10.02 -10.76
C MET A 73 14.13 -9.40 -10.99
N ILE A 74 15.04 -10.11 -11.67
CA ILE A 74 16.40 -9.59 -11.98
C ILE A 74 16.28 -8.35 -12.86
N VAL A 75 15.51 -8.41 -13.94
CA VAL A 75 15.33 -7.29 -14.87
C VAL A 75 14.67 -6.10 -14.16
N ALA A 76 13.61 -6.34 -13.37
CA ALA A 76 12.92 -5.30 -12.63
C ALA A 76 13.86 -4.61 -11.62
N ASN A 77 14.59 -5.37 -10.80
CA ASN A 77 15.52 -4.80 -9.84
C ASN A 77 16.71 -4.10 -10.51
N THR A 78 17.20 -4.60 -11.65
CA THR A 78 18.25 -3.92 -12.43
C THR A 78 17.75 -2.60 -13.00
N ALA A 79 16.53 -2.56 -13.55
CA ALA A 79 15.94 -1.32 -14.06
C ALA A 79 15.77 -0.28 -12.95
N ARG A 80 15.31 -0.70 -11.75
CA ARG A 80 15.20 0.15 -10.57
C ARG A 80 16.57 0.65 -10.11
N ALA A 81 17.58 -0.23 -10.03
CA ALA A 81 18.94 0.15 -9.64
C ALA A 81 19.50 1.22 -10.60
N VAL A 82 19.35 1.03 -11.92
CA VAL A 82 19.82 1.98 -12.91
C VAL A 82 19.06 3.31 -12.82
N ALA A 83 17.71 3.29 -12.75
CA ALA A 83 16.91 4.50 -12.67
C ALA A 83 17.24 5.34 -11.42
N VAL A 84 17.36 4.67 -10.26
CA VAL A 84 17.70 5.35 -9.00
C VAL A 84 19.17 5.76 -8.97
N GLY A 85 20.08 4.98 -9.58
CA GLY A 85 21.49 5.35 -9.71
C GLY A 85 21.67 6.60 -10.58
N VAL A 86 20.95 6.71 -11.70
CA VAL A 86 20.91 7.93 -12.53
C VAL A 86 20.34 9.11 -11.73
N LEU A 87 19.25 8.89 -10.99
CA LEU A 87 18.69 9.90 -10.09
C LEU A 87 19.74 10.39 -9.07
N ALA A 88 20.48 9.49 -8.43
CA ALA A 88 21.51 9.84 -7.45
C ALA A 88 22.61 10.72 -8.07
N VAL A 89 23.07 10.39 -9.29
CA VAL A 89 24.07 11.19 -10.02
C VAL A 89 23.52 12.58 -10.35
N LEU A 90 22.28 12.67 -10.84
CA LEU A 90 21.66 13.95 -11.19
C LEU A 90 21.42 14.83 -9.95
N VAL A 91 21.03 14.23 -8.80
CA VAL A 91 20.93 14.95 -7.52
C VAL A 91 22.29 15.48 -7.10
N ALA A 92 23.34 14.68 -7.15
CA ALA A 92 24.70 15.09 -6.80
C ALA A 92 25.25 16.19 -7.73
N ALA A 93 24.88 16.18 -9.00
CA ALA A 93 25.27 17.16 -10.01
C ALA A 93 24.41 18.45 -9.98
N GLY A 94 23.35 18.51 -9.17
CA GLY A 94 22.43 19.66 -9.13
C GLY A 94 21.53 19.80 -10.37
N GLY A 95 21.43 18.76 -11.19
CA GLY A 95 20.66 18.76 -12.46
C GLY A 95 19.22 18.22 -12.32
N MET A 96 18.69 18.14 -11.10
CA MET A 96 17.37 17.55 -10.87
C MET A 96 16.21 18.51 -11.15
N THR A 97 15.13 17.91 -11.71
CA THR A 97 13.83 18.55 -11.88
C THR A 97 12.72 17.65 -11.34
N ILE A 98 11.58 18.22 -10.96
CA ILE A 98 10.45 17.45 -10.44
C ILE A 98 9.94 16.40 -11.46
N TRP A 99 10.04 16.67 -12.75
CA TRP A 99 9.64 15.75 -13.82
C TRP A 99 10.52 14.50 -13.89
N LEU A 100 11.82 14.64 -13.62
CA LEU A 100 12.75 13.51 -13.53
C LEU A 100 12.46 12.66 -12.28
N VAL A 101 12.05 13.28 -11.17
CA VAL A 101 11.56 12.56 -9.97
C VAL A 101 10.32 11.74 -10.34
N TYR A 102 9.35 12.31 -11.05
CA TYR A 102 8.15 11.59 -11.51
C TYR A 102 8.49 10.44 -12.43
N LEU A 103 9.36 10.66 -13.42
CA LEU A 103 9.79 9.60 -14.35
C LEU A 103 10.44 8.44 -13.56
N THR A 104 11.31 8.76 -12.61
CA THR A 104 11.95 7.75 -11.78
C THR A 104 10.91 7.00 -10.92
N ALA A 105 9.97 7.71 -10.30
CA ALA A 105 8.89 7.12 -9.51
C ALA A 105 8.01 6.18 -10.36
N LEU A 106 7.71 6.56 -11.61
CA LEU A 106 6.95 5.73 -12.55
C LEU A 106 7.71 4.45 -12.93
N ILE A 107 9.01 4.56 -13.20
CA ILE A 107 9.87 3.40 -13.50
C ILE A 107 9.93 2.46 -12.29
N ILE A 108 10.17 3.01 -11.10
CA ILE A 108 10.23 2.22 -9.86
C ILE A 108 8.90 1.50 -9.64
N GLY A 109 7.77 2.20 -9.64
CA GLY A 109 6.45 1.61 -9.40
C GLY A 109 6.07 0.54 -10.44
N THR A 110 6.41 0.75 -11.72
CA THR A 110 6.17 -0.25 -12.75
C THR A 110 7.00 -1.51 -12.53
N ALA A 111 8.28 -1.34 -12.23
CA ALA A 111 9.18 -2.46 -11.97
C ALA A 111 8.86 -3.17 -10.64
N GLU A 112 8.41 -2.42 -9.60
CA GLU A 112 7.92 -2.96 -8.33
C GLU A 112 6.72 -3.90 -8.55
N THR A 113 5.73 -3.45 -9.33
CA THR A 113 4.56 -4.26 -9.67
C THR A 113 4.93 -5.60 -10.30
N ILE A 114 5.95 -5.61 -11.18
CA ILE A 114 6.46 -6.84 -11.82
C ILE A 114 7.24 -7.69 -10.81
N ALA A 115 8.14 -7.08 -10.03
CA ALA A 115 8.99 -7.78 -9.07
C ALA A 115 8.17 -8.48 -7.99
N ASP A 116 7.17 -7.81 -7.42
CA ASP A 116 6.32 -8.36 -6.36
C ASP A 116 5.38 -9.45 -6.89
N SER A 117 4.82 -9.26 -8.09
CA SER A 117 4.05 -10.31 -8.76
C SER A 117 4.90 -11.56 -9.00
N ALA A 118 6.15 -11.38 -9.44
CA ALA A 118 7.07 -12.49 -9.69
C ALA A 118 7.55 -13.16 -8.39
N ALA A 119 7.83 -12.39 -7.32
CA ALA A 119 8.22 -12.91 -6.02
C ALA A 119 7.12 -13.80 -5.42
N ASN A 120 5.88 -13.30 -5.40
CA ASN A 120 4.72 -14.05 -4.90
C ASN A 120 4.49 -15.34 -5.70
N ALA A 121 4.59 -15.28 -7.03
CA ALA A 121 4.44 -16.44 -7.90
C ALA A 121 5.62 -17.44 -7.79
N LEU A 122 6.81 -16.99 -7.32
CA LEU A 122 7.99 -17.82 -7.17
C LEU A 122 7.97 -18.67 -5.89
N ILE A 123 7.30 -18.22 -4.84
CA ILE A 123 7.24 -18.89 -3.52
C ILE A 123 6.85 -20.38 -3.64
N PRO A 124 5.73 -20.77 -4.30
CA PRO A 124 5.35 -22.17 -4.40
C PRO A 124 6.41 -23.02 -5.10
N ALA A 125 7.06 -22.48 -6.13
CA ALA A 125 8.09 -23.19 -6.89
C ALA A 125 9.40 -23.38 -6.10
N VAL A 126 9.69 -22.50 -5.15
CA VAL A 126 10.88 -22.54 -4.31
C VAL A 126 10.68 -23.42 -3.07
N VAL A 127 9.49 -23.35 -2.44
CA VAL A 127 9.15 -24.06 -1.21
C VAL A 127 8.76 -25.52 -1.51
N GLY A 128 8.07 -25.80 -2.64
CA GLY A 128 7.57 -27.13 -2.97
C GLY A 128 6.58 -27.63 -1.90
N ASP A 129 6.82 -28.84 -1.35
CA ASP A 129 5.96 -29.46 -0.31
C ASP A 129 6.12 -28.87 1.10
N GLY A 130 6.91 -27.79 1.25
CA GLY A 130 7.11 -27.10 2.53
C GLY A 130 5.92 -26.20 2.88
N SER A 131 5.96 -25.58 4.07
CA SER A 131 4.91 -24.66 4.52
C SER A 131 4.94 -23.36 3.71
N LEU A 132 3.97 -23.19 2.83
CA LEU A 132 3.73 -21.95 2.07
C LEU A 132 3.42 -20.78 3.01
N ASP A 133 2.68 -21.03 4.09
CA ASP A 133 2.33 -20.01 5.07
C ASP A 133 3.56 -19.44 5.77
N ALA A 134 4.52 -20.31 6.15
CA ALA A 134 5.76 -19.87 6.76
C ALA A 134 6.64 -19.06 5.79
N ALA A 135 6.68 -19.42 4.51
CA ALA A 135 7.44 -18.70 3.49
C ALA A 135 6.79 -17.32 3.20
N ASN A 136 5.49 -17.27 3.04
CA ASN A 136 4.73 -16.02 2.87
C ASN A 136 4.89 -15.09 4.07
N SER A 137 4.81 -15.63 5.29
CA SER A 137 5.02 -14.85 6.53
C SER A 137 6.43 -14.25 6.59
N LYS A 138 7.46 -15.00 6.16
CA LYS A 138 8.83 -14.47 6.11
C LYS A 138 8.97 -13.37 5.04
N LEU A 139 8.36 -13.54 3.88
CA LEU A 139 8.38 -12.52 2.83
C LEU A 139 7.69 -11.23 3.31
N GLN A 140 6.52 -11.37 3.94
CA GLN A 140 5.79 -10.25 4.54
C GLN A 140 6.60 -9.56 5.65
N ALA A 141 7.33 -10.33 6.47
CA ALA A 141 8.23 -9.77 7.47
C ALA A 141 9.37 -8.96 6.84
N CYS A 142 9.97 -9.45 5.73
CA CYS A 142 10.97 -8.68 4.99
C CYS A 142 10.42 -7.34 4.49
N GLU A 143 9.20 -7.34 3.95
CA GLU A 143 8.51 -6.13 3.51
C GLU A 143 8.28 -5.16 4.66
N ILE A 144 7.65 -5.60 5.74
CA ILE A 144 7.35 -4.74 6.90
C ILE A 144 8.63 -4.17 7.51
N VAL A 145 9.62 -5.01 7.76
CA VAL A 145 10.89 -4.58 8.37
C VAL A 145 11.65 -3.63 7.43
N GLY A 146 11.79 -3.99 6.16
CA GLY A 146 12.53 -3.21 5.17
C GLY A 146 11.84 -1.88 4.86
N GLN A 147 10.58 -1.91 4.46
CA GLN A 147 9.88 -0.69 4.03
C GLN A 147 9.45 0.19 5.18
N THR A 148 8.84 -0.39 6.24
CA THR A 148 8.18 0.40 7.27
C THR A 148 9.14 0.80 8.40
N PHE A 149 9.99 -0.15 8.86
CA PHE A 149 10.81 0.11 10.05
C PHE A 149 12.20 0.64 9.75
N LEU A 150 12.90 0.10 8.76
CA LEU A 150 14.28 0.49 8.47
C LEU A 150 14.35 1.57 7.40
N GLY A 151 13.54 1.47 6.35
CA GLY A 151 13.62 2.34 5.19
C GLY A 151 13.40 3.81 5.53
N GLY A 152 12.38 4.12 6.33
CA GLY A 152 12.07 5.49 6.74
C GLY A 152 13.22 6.20 7.45
N PRO A 153 13.68 5.69 8.60
CA PRO A 153 14.81 6.29 9.33
C PRO A 153 16.10 6.34 8.51
N VAL A 154 16.46 5.24 7.79
CA VAL A 154 17.65 5.23 6.95
C VAL A 154 17.56 6.27 5.84
N GLY A 155 16.40 6.34 5.16
CA GLY A 155 16.18 7.30 4.08
C GLY A 155 16.32 8.75 4.54
N SER A 156 15.68 9.13 5.64
CA SER A 156 15.70 10.50 6.14
C SER A 156 17.05 10.91 6.75
N LEU A 157 17.68 10.02 7.52
CA LEU A 157 19.01 10.31 8.10
C LEU A 157 20.06 10.49 7.01
N THR A 158 20.08 9.60 6.02
CA THR A 158 21.04 9.68 4.92
C THR A 158 20.75 10.87 4.00
N PHE A 159 19.49 11.24 3.79
CA PHE A 159 19.11 12.46 3.06
C PHE A 159 19.60 13.71 3.76
N ALA A 160 19.51 13.79 5.09
CA ALA A 160 19.98 14.92 5.87
C ALA A 160 21.51 15.06 5.84
N LEU A 161 22.26 13.99 5.66
CA LEU A 161 23.72 14.02 5.49
C LEU A 161 24.11 14.53 4.10
N PHE A 162 23.49 13.97 3.06
CA PHE A 162 23.72 14.34 1.67
C PHE A 162 22.53 13.87 0.82
N ALA A 163 21.88 14.78 0.09
CA ALA A 163 20.63 14.53 -0.60
C ALA A 163 20.68 13.35 -1.61
N ALA A 164 21.84 13.06 -2.21
CA ALA A 164 22.01 11.91 -3.10
C ALA A 164 22.24 10.57 -2.36
N PHE A 165 22.62 10.59 -1.10
CA PHE A 165 23.03 9.39 -0.37
C PHE A 165 21.94 8.33 -0.25
N PRO A 166 20.69 8.64 0.13
CA PRO A 166 19.63 7.63 0.17
C PRO A 166 19.39 6.98 -1.19
N PHE A 167 19.55 7.71 -2.29
CA PHE A 167 19.40 7.16 -3.64
C PHE A 167 20.56 6.24 -4.03
N ILE A 168 21.78 6.53 -3.58
CA ILE A 168 22.92 5.61 -3.73
C ILE A 168 22.65 4.30 -2.99
N LEU A 169 22.20 4.37 -1.72
CA LEU A 169 21.87 3.18 -0.94
C LEU A 169 20.69 2.40 -1.53
N ASN A 170 19.66 3.09 -2.01
CA ASN A 170 18.51 2.49 -2.66
C ASN A 170 18.91 1.77 -3.94
N SER A 171 19.70 2.43 -4.81
CA SER A 171 20.26 1.82 -6.03
C SER A 171 21.09 0.58 -5.70
N ALA A 172 21.96 0.67 -4.69
CA ALA A 172 22.75 -0.47 -4.22
C ALA A 172 21.87 -1.62 -3.70
N GLY A 173 20.80 -1.31 -2.95
CA GLY A 173 19.83 -2.29 -2.48
C GLY A 173 19.19 -3.08 -3.62
N PHE A 174 18.72 -2.40 -4.67
CA PHE A 174 18.17 -3.05 -5.86
C PHE A 174 19.23 -3.82 -6.66
N ALA A 175 20.46 -3.31 -6.77
CA ALA A 175 21.56 -4.02 -7.43
C ALA A 175 21.94 -5.31 -6.67
N ILE A 176 22.00 -5.26 -5.33
CA ILE A 176 22.20 -6.43 -4.48
C ILE A 176 21.03 -7.42 -4.66
N ALA A 177 19.79 -6.94 -4.67
CA ALA A 177 18.62 -7.79 -4.88
C ALA A 177 18.69 -8.54 -6.23
N ALA A 178 19.09 -7.86 -7.29
CA ALA A 178 19.29 -8.48 -8.61
C ALA A 178 20.46 -9.49 -8.60
N ALA A 179 21.61 -9.11 -8.01
CA ALA A 179 22.80 -9.95 -7.93
C ALA A 179 22.57 -11.23 -7.12
N VAL A 180 21.88 -11.13 -5.99
CA VAL A 180 21.50 -12.27 -5.14
C VAL A 180 20.68 -13.28 -5.93
N LEU A 181 19.75 -12.85 -6.77
CA LEU A 181 18.94 -13.75 -7.61
C LEU A 181 19.75 -14.49 -8.67
N LEU A 182 20.93 -14.03 -9.03
CA LEU A 182 21.83 -14.78 -9.92
C LEU A 182 22.29 -16.10 -9.27
N GLY A 183 22.37 -16.15 -7.95
CA GLY A 183 22.66 -17.38 -7.19
C GLY A 183 21.49 -18.37 -7.10
N LEU A 184 20.26 -17.97 -7.43
CA LEU A 184 19.10 -18.85 -7.43
C LEU A 184 19.07 -19.71 -8.71
N ALA A 185 19.63 -20.91 -8.64
CA ALA A 185 19.71 -21.81 -9.80
C ALA A 185 18.33 -22.39 -10.17
N GLY A 186 18.08 -22.54 -11.47
CA GLY A 186 16.86 -23.14 -12.03
C GLY A 186 16.12 -22.19 -12.97
N THR A 187 15.13 -22.75 -13.69
CA THR A 187 14.17 -22.02 -14.50
C THR A 187 12.79 -22.10 -13.83
N TYR A 188 12.16 -20.96 -13.68
CA TYR A 188 10.90 -20.80 -12.92
C TYR A 188 9.79 -20.24 -13.81
N ARG A 189 9.58 -20.88 -14.96
CA ARG A 189 8.48 -20.53 -15.85
C ARG A 189 7.16 -21.06 -15.30
N GLY A 190 6.12 -20.22 -15.31
CA GLY A 190 4.77 -20.66 -15.09
C GLY A 190 4.31 -21.62 -16.21
N GLN A 191 3.36 -22.49 -15.91
CA GLN A 191 2.62 -23.18 -16.97
C GLN A 191 1.76 -22.11 -17.65
N ALA A 192 1.97 -21.91 -18.95
CA ALA A 192 1.26 -20.90 -19.71
C ALA A 192 -0.23 -21.26 -19.77
N GLU A 193 -1.04 -20.65 -18.94
CA GLU A 193 -2.48 -20.59 -19.19
C GLU A 193 -2.78 -19.72 -20.43
N PRO A 194 -3.88 -20.01 -21.14
CA PRO A 194 -4.27 -19.22 -22.32
C PRO A 194 -4.35 -17.73 -21.97
N PRO A 195 -4.05 -16.83 -22.91
CA PRO A 195 -3.99 -15.40 -22.64
C PRO A 195 -5.28 -14.88 -22.03
N VAL A 196 -5.19 -14.26 -20.85
CA VAL A 196 -6.28 -13.47 -20.29
C VAL A 196 -6.51 -12.31 -21.27
N ARG A 197 -7.54 -12.42 -22.11
CA ARG A 197 -7.92 -11.35 -23.01
C ARG A 197 -8.39 -10.17 -22.16
N THR A 198 -8.00 -8.95 -22.51
CA THR A 198 -8.48 -7.71 -21.87
C THR A 198 -10.02 -7.61 -21.89
N ALA A 199 -10.66 -8.22 -22.92
CA ALA A 199 -12.11 -8.42 -22.99
C ALA A 199 -12.63 -9.28 -21.82
N LYS A 200 -11.87 -10.31 -21.39
CA LYS A 200 -12.24 -11.16 -20.26
C LYS A 200 -12.15 -10.42 -18.93
N LEU A 201 -11.13 -9.58 -18.75
CA LEU A 201 -10.98 -8.77 -17.54
C LEU A 201 -12.14 -7.77 -17.36
N ARG A 202 -12.54 -7.07 -18.45
CA ARG A 202 -13.70 -6.18 -18.42
C ARG A 202 -14.99 -6.92 -18.07
N THR A 203 -15.18 -8.10 -18.62
CA THR A 203 -16.34 -8.94 -18.33
C THR A 203 -16.33 -9.42 -16.89
N GLU A 204 -15.19 -9.87 -16.38
CA GLU A 204 -15.03 -10.32 -14.99
C GLU A 204 -15.28 -9.18 -13.99
N LEU A 205 -14.78 -7.96 -14.26
CA LEU A 205 -15.08 -6.77 -13.44
C LEU A 205 -16.56 -6.39 -13.50
N ALA A 206 -17.19 -6.48 -14.70
CA ALA A 206 -18.61 -6.20 -14.86
C ALA A 206 -19.48 -7.22 -14.12
N ASP A 207 -19.09 -8.49 -14.16
CA ASP A 207 -19.77 -9.57 -13.43
C ASP A 207 -19.61 -9.40 -11.91
N GLY A 208 -18.40 -9.09 -11.46
CA GLY A 208 -18.14 -8.78 -10.05
C GLY A 208 -18.97 -7.58 -9.56
N LEU A 209 -19.07 -6.52 -10.36
CA LEU A 209 -19.87 -5.33 -10.03
C LEU A 209 -21.38 -5.65 -10.06
N ARG A 210 -21.85 -6.44 -11.02
CA ARG A 210 -23.26 -6.87 -11.09
C ARG A 210 -23.63 -7.68 -9.86
N TRP A 211 -22.79 -8.64 -9.48
CA TRP A 211 -22.99 -9.42 -8.26
C TRP A 211 -22.98 -8.56 -7.01
N LEU A 212 -22.02 -7.63 -6.91
CA LEU A 212 -21.90 -6.70 -5.77
C LEU A 212 -23.14 -5.81 -5.60
N ARG A 213 -23.76 -5.40 -6.71
CA ARG A 213 -25.02 -4.61 -6.68
C ARG A 213 -26.18 -5.41 -6.08
N GLY A 214 -26.17 -6.73 -6.21
CA GLY A 214 -27.13 -7.64 -5.55
C GLY A 214 -26.86 -7.85 -4.06
N HIS A 215 -25.69 -7.40 -3.55
CA HIS A 215 -25.27 -7.60 -2.16
C HIS A 215 -25.02 -6.25 -1.44
N PRO A 216 -26.09 -5.61 -0.96
CA PRO A 216 -26.02 -4.22 -0.48
C PRO A 216 -25.05 -4.01 0.68
N LEU A 217 -24.81 -5.02 1.53
CA LEU A 217 -23.81 -4.93 2.60
C LEU A 217 -22.39 -4.80 2.03
N LEU A 218 -22.01 -5.70 1.12
CA LEU A 218 -20.68 -5.68 0.49
C LEU A 218 -20.46 -4.43 -0.35
N LEU A 219 -21.49 -3.98 -1.07
CA LEU A 219 -21.41 -2.71 -1.81
C LEU A 219 -21.13 -1.52 -0.87
N ARG A 220 -21.81 -1.47 0.29
CA ARG A 220 -21.56 -0.42 1.31
C ARG A 220 -20.15 -0.52 1.87
N LEU A 221 -19.63 -1.74 2.10
CA LEU A 221 -18.25 -1.93 2.57
C LEU A 221 -17.23 -1.45 1.52
N VAL A 222 -17.45 -1.70 0.23
CA VAL A 222 -16.60 -1.20 -0.88
C VAL A 222 -16.63 0.33 -0.92
N VAL A 223 -17.81 0.93 -0.82
CA VAL A 223 -17.96 2.40 -0.83
C VAL A 223 -17.25 3.02 0.38
N VAL A 224 -17.46 2.48 1.59
CA VAL A 224 -16.78 2.95 2.80
C VAL A 224 -15.28 2.82 2.68
N ALA A 225 -14.77 1.69 2.17
CA ALA A 225 -13.34 1.47 1.96
C ALA A 225 -12.75 2.44 0.93
N GLY A 226 -13.46 2.69 -0.18
CA GLY A 226 -13.04 3.64 -1.22
C GLY A 226 -13.01 5.08 -0.71
N LEU A 227 -14.03 5.50 0.03
CA LEU A 227 -14.08 6.84 0.65
C LEU A 227 -12.98 6.99 1.71
N LEU A 228 -12.77 5.97 2.55
CA LEU A 228 -11.68 5.97 3.53
C LEU A 228 -10.31 6.09 2.84
N SER A 229 -10.08 5.33 1.76
CA SER A 229 -8.84 5.39 0.98
C SER A 229 -8.64 6.78 0.37
N LEU A 230 -9.67 7.34 -0.27
CA LEU A 230 -9.62 8.67 -0.89
C LEU A 230 -9.28 9.76 0.12
N VAL A 231 -10.01 9.80 1.25
CA VAL A 231 -9.83 10.85 2.27
C VAL A 231 -8.53 10.64 3.06
N SER A 232 -8.09 9.38 3.26
CA SER A 232 -6.77 9.10 3.84
C SER A 232 -5.66 9.69 2.98
N GLU A 233 -5.72 9.44 1.68
CA GLU A 233 -4.66 9.87 0.77
C GLU A 233 -4.67 11.37 0.51
N LEU A 234 -5.84 12.01 0.61
CA LEU A 234 -5.99 13.46 0.54
C LEU A 234 -5.08 14.18 1.55
N ALA A 235 -4.92 13.63 2.76
CA ALA A 235 -4.01 14.16 3.77
C ALA A 235 -2.60 13.55 3.67
N GLN A 236 -2.46 12.23 3.48
CA GLN A 236 -1.18 11.54 3.51
C GLN A 236 -0.22 11.99 2.40
N ALA A 237 -0.72 12.32 1.20
CA ALA A 237 0.09 12.87 0.13
C ALA A 237 0.76 14.22 0.51
N GLN A 238 0.23 14.90 1.53
CA GLN A 238 0.77 16.15 2.06
C GLN A 238 1.59 15.96 3.34
N LEU A 239 1.84 14.70 3.77
CA LEU A 239 2.50 14.42 5.05
C LEU A 239 3.91 15.04 5.14
N VAL A 240 4.65 15.07 4.04
CA VAL A 240 5.98 15.67 4.01
C VAL A 240 5.92 17.18 4.22
N LEU A 241 4.96 17.89 3.59
CA LEU A 241 4.76 19.34 3.81
C LEU A 241 4.29 19.60 5.23
N TYR A 242 3.33 18.83 5.73
CA TYR A 242 2.89 18.93 7.13
C TYR A 242 4.06 18.78 8.10
N ALA A 243 4.91 17.78 7.89
CA ALA A 243 6.04 17.53 8.77
C ALA A 243 7.09 18.65 8.72
N LEU A 244 7.46 19.11 7.52
CA LEU A 244 8.55 20.08 7.35
C LEU A 244 8.08 21.52 7.56
N GLU A 245 6.92 21.92 7.06
CA GLU A 245 6.46 23.30 7.05
C GLU A 245 5.55 23.64 8.25
N ASP A 246 4.60 22.76 8.62
CA ASP A 246 3.68 23.03 9.72
C ASP A 246 4.26 22.62 11.09
N LEU A 247 5.00 21.48 11.15
CA LEU A 247 5.65 21.02 12.40
C LEU A 247 7.13 21.43 12.53
N HIS A 248 7.73 22.01 11.47
CA HIS A 248 9.13 22.43 11.43
C HIS A 248 10.12 21.30 11.75
N LEU A 249 9.82 20.08 11.34
CA LEU A 249 10.72 18.94 11.47
C LEU A 249 11.91 19.09 10.51
N SER A 250 13.07 18.58 10.94
CA SER A 250 14.21 18.44 10.04
C SER A 250 14.03 17.26 9.10
N HIS A 251 14.75 17.26 7.97
CA HIS A 251 14.77 16.11 7.06
C HIS A 251 15.17 14.80 7.77
N ALA A 252 16.07 14.87 8.76
CA ALA A 252 16.49 13.70 9.54
C ALA A 252 15.38 13.09 10.39
N THR A 253 14.47 13.90 10.91
CA THR A 253 13.41 13.46 11.82
C THR A 253 12.15 13.01 11.11
N PHE A 254 11.96 13.36 9.84
CA PHE A 254 10.78 12.97 9.06
C PHE A 254 10.58 11.44 8.98
N GLY A 255 11.64 10.68 8.76
CA GLY A 255 11.55 9.22 8.68
C GLY A 255 11.17 8.54 10.00
N PHE A 256 11.57 9.14 11.12
CA PHE A 256 11.13 8.68 12.45
C PHE A 256 9.65 8.99 12.68
N PHE A 257 9.14 10.09 12.15
CA PHE A 257 7.71 10.39 12.18
C PHE A 257 6.90 9.30 11.46
N ALA A 258 7.32 8.94 10.23
CA ALA A 258 6.70 7.85 9.48
C ALA A 258 6.84 6.48 10.18
N PHE A 259 7.96 6.22 10.87
CA PHE A 259 8.19 5.02 11.68
C PHE A 259 7.15 4.83 12.80
N VAL A 260 6.71 5.92 13.44
CA VAL A 260 5.65 5.88 14.46
C VAL A 260 4.33 5.38 13.84
N GLY A 261 4.05 5.76 12.58
CA GLY A 261 2.92 5.20 11.82
C GLY A 261 3.01 3.68 11.67
N GLY A 262 4.19 3.14 11.40
CA GLY A 262 4.43 1.70 11.33
C GLY A 262 4.14 0.97 12.66
N ILE A 263 4.60 1.53 13.78
CA ILE A 263 4.27 1.01 15.12
C ILE A 263 2.76 1.03 15.35
N GLY A 264 2.11 2.14 15.01
CA GLY A 264 0.65 2.26 15.09
C GLY A 264 -0.04 1.15 14.29
N GLY A 265 0.38 0.92 13.05
CA GLY A 265 -0.17 -0.14 12.21
C GLY A 265 -0.06 -1.54 12.83
N LEU A 266 1.09 -1.89 13.44
CA LEU A 266 1.25 -3.16 14.16
C LEU A 266 0.32 -3.28 15.37
N ILE A 267 0.16 -2.21 16.14
CA ILE A 267 -0.77 -2.17 17.27
C ILE A 267 -2.20 -2.38 16.75
N GLY A 268 -2.58 -1.71 15.67
CA GLY A 268 -3.89 -1.87 15.03
C GLY A 268 -4.17 -3.30 14.59
N ALA A 269 -3.22 -3.94 13.90
CA ALA A 269 -3.34 -5.32 13.46
C ALA A 269 -3.50 -6.29 14.65
N GLY A 270 -2.67 -6.12 15.70
CA GLY A 270 -2.69 -6.99 16.87
C GLY A 270 -3.93 -6.81 17.78
N THR A 271 -4.52 -5.62 17.79
CA THR A 271 -5.70 -5.31 18.62
C THR A 271 -7.03 -5.56 17.90
N ALA A 272 -7.07 -5.52 16.57
CA ALA A 272 -8.29 -5.68 15.77
C ALA A 272 -9.13 -6.91 16.16
N PRO A 273 -8.58 -8.13 16.32
CA PRO A 273 -9.38 -9.29 16.70
C PRO A 273 -10.03 -9.17 18.09
N ARG A 274 -9.33 -8.52 19.04
CA ARG A 274 -9.88 -8.28 20.40
C ARG A 274 -11.01 -7.27 20.36
N LEU A 275 -10.83 -6.17 19.60
CA LEU A 275 -11.84 -5.13 19.41
C LEU A 275 -13.10 -5.68 18.75
N VAL A 276 -12.95 -6.55 17.74
CA VAL A 276 -14.09 -7.21 17.09
C VAL A 276 -14.86 -8.09 18.07
N ARG A 277 -14.17 -8.87 18.91
CA ARG A 277 -14.85 -9.72 19.90
C ARG A 277 -15.58 -8.92 20.99
N SER A 278 -15.06 -7.75 21.39
CA SER A 278 -15.65 -6.94 22.47
C SER A 278 -16.74 -6.00 21.99
N ALA A 279 -16.59 -5.39 20.81
CA ALA A 279 -17.47 -4.33 20.32
C ALA A 279 -18.24 -4.68 19.03
N GLY A 280 -17.85 -5.77 18.36
CA GLY A 280 -18.43 -6.19 17.07
C GLY A 280 -17.84 -5.47 15.86
N ARG A 281 -17.97 -6.10 14.68
CA ARG A 281 -17.40 -5.62 13.42
C ARG A 281 -17.82 -4.21 13.05
N ARG A 282 -19.12 -3.89 13.20
CA ARG A 282 -19.70 -2.57 12.89
C ARG A 282 -19.06 -1.47 13.73
N ALA A 283 -18.95 -1.68 15.05
CA ALA A 283 -18.38 -0.69 15.97
C ALA A 283 -16.89 -0.47 15.70
N VAL A 284 -16.14 -1.54 15.35
CA VAL A 284 -14.72 -1.42 15.00
C VAL A 284 -14.53 -0.63 13.71
N VAL A 285 -15.36 -0.85 12.68
CA VAL A 285 -15.27 -0.09 11.42
C VAL A 285 -15.63 1.38 11.67
N ALA A 286 -16.79 1.66 12.24
CA ALA A 286 -17.22 3.05 12.45
C ALA A 286 -16.35 3.78 13.48
N GLY A 287 -16.04 3.13 14.61
CA GLY A 287 -15.16 3.67 15.65
C GLY A 287 -13.72 3.87 15.17
N GLY A 288 -13.21 2.94 14.35
CA GLY A 288 -11.90 3.07 13.72
C GLY A 288 -11.84 4.24 12.75
N ILE A 289 -12.85 4.43 11.89
CA ILE A 289 -12.92 5.59 11.00
C ILE A 289 -13.06 6.89 11.80
N SER A 290 -13.84 6.90 12.90
CA SER A 290 -13.90 8.05 13.82
C SER A 290 -12.53 8.36 14.42
N CYS A 291 -11.81 7.33 14.85
CA CYS A 291 -10.45 7.47 15.38
C CYS A 291 -9.47 8.02 14.32
N CYS A 292 -9.58 7.57 13.06
CA CYS A 292 -8.85 8.17 11.94
C CYS A 292 -9.18 9.65 11.79
N GLY A 293 -10.46 10.01 11.86
CA GLY A 293 -10.92 11.39 11.78
C GLY A 293 -10.41 12.27 12.92
N LEU A 294 -10.43 11.77 14.14
CA LEU A 294 -9.87 12.46 15.31
C LEU A 294 -8.34 12.59 15.21
N GLY A 295 -7.65 11.55 14.71
CA GLY A 295 -6.19 11.58 14.45
C GLY A 295 -5.83 12.68 13.47
N PHE A 296 -6.43 12.70 12.29
CA PHE A 296 -6.16 13.72 11.26
C PHE A 296 -6.66 15.10 11.66
N GLY A 297 -7.87 15.21 12.25
CA GLY A 297 -8.39 16.47 12.76
C GLY A 297 -7.47 17.07 13.84
N GLY A 298 -6.99 16.23 14.76
CA GLY A 298 -6.01 16.61 15.77
C GLY A 298 -4.68 17.06 15.17
N MET A 299 -4.14 16.34 14.16
CA MET A 299 -2.93 16.77 13.44
C MET A 299 -3.09 18.15 12.82
N GLY A 300 -4.29 18.48 12.31
CA GLY A 300 -4.56 19.81 11.77
C GLY A 300 -4.58 20.94 12.80
N LEU A 301 -4.68 20.63 14.09
CA LEU A 301 -4.78 21.60 15.17
C LEU A 301 -3.50 21.74 16.01
N VAL A 302 -2.68 20.67 16.07
CA VAL A 302 -1.45 20.67 16.88
C VAL A 302 -0.26 21.20 16.10
N ARG A 303 0.65 21.84 16.82
CA ARG A 303 1.95 22.31 16.30
C ARG A 303 3.14 21.59 16.93
N SER A 304 2.88 20.67 17.85
CA SER A 304 3.92 19.88 18.50
C SER A 304 4.28 18.66 17.65
N PRO A 305 5.55 18.46 17.28
CA PRO A 305 6.00 17.27 16.55
C PRO A 305 5.63 15.95 17.24
N VAL A 306 5.76 15.91 18.57
CA VAL A 306 5.44 14.71 19.36
C VAL A 306 3.94 14.41 19.31
N ALA A 307 3.09 15.43 19.51
CA ALA A 307 1.63 15.26 19.41
C ALA A 307 1.21 14.84 17.99
N GLY A 308 1.78 15.46 16.94
CA GLY A 308 1.56 15.08 15.56
C GLY A 308 1.95 13.63 15.28
N ALA A 309 3.11 13.18 15.75
CA ALA A 309 3.56 11.80 15.59
C ALA A 309 2.64 10.80 16.30
N VAL A 310 2.20 11.09 17.54
CA VAL A 310 1.26 10.24 18.30
C VAL A 310 -0.08 10.15 17.57
N LEU A 311 -0.62 11.26 17.08
CA LEU A 311 -1.89 11.30 16.34
C LEU A 311 -1.78 10.55 15.01
N PHE A 312 -0.65 10.64 14.32
CA PHE A 312 -0.37 9.85 13.12
C PHE A 312 -0.29 8.35 13.42
N GLY A 313 0.37 7.96 14.52
CA GLY A 313 0.38 6.59 15.02
C GLY A 313 -1.02 6.06 15.35
N LEU A 314 -1.86 6.88 15.98
CA LEU A 314 -3.26 6.56 16.28
C LEU A 314 -4.08 6.36 15.00
N PHE A 315 -3.93 7.25 14.00
CA PHE A 315 -4.53 7.09 12.69
C PHE A 315 -4.11 5.76 12.04
N ALA A 316 -2.81 5.46 12.04
CA ALA A 316 -2.28 4.24 11.45
C ALA A 316 -2.80 2.97 12.14
N ALA A 317 -2.90 2.99 13.46
CA ALA A 317 -3.51 1.88 14.22
C ALA A 317 -4.98 1.68 13.85
N ALA A 318 -5.74 2.76 13.79
CA ALA A 318 -7.16 2.71 13.48
C ALA A 318 -7.43 2.24 12.05
N VAL A 319 -6.72 2.78 11.05
CA VAL A 319 -6.92 2.40 9.64
C VAL A 319 -6.54 0.95 9.39
N VAL A 320 -5.46 0.44 10.02
CA VAL A 320 -5.08 -0.96 9.90
C VAL A 320 -6.11 -1.87 10.56
N ALA A 321 -6.61 -1.53 11.75
CA ALA A 321 -7.67 -2.30 12.40
C ALA A 321 -8.94 -2.37 11.54
N VAL A 322 -9.36 -1.26 10.92
CA VAL A 322 -10.49 -1.24 9.97
C VAL A 322 -10.20 -2.14 8.77
N ASN A 323 -9.00 -2.05 8.17
CA ASN A 323 -8.62 -2.86 7.02
C ASN A 323 -8.63 -4.37 7.32
N VAL A 324 -8.21 -4.79 8.52
CA VAL A 324 -8.30 -6.20 8.97
C VAL A 324 -9.74 -6.68 8.99
N VAL A 325 -10.68 -5.88 9.52
CA VAL A 325 -12.11 -6.23 9.54
C VAL A 325 -12.69 -6.30 8.13
N LEU A 326 -12.38 -5.32 7.28
CA LEU A 326 -12.83 -5.29 5.89
C LEU A 326 -12.25 -6.46 5.06
N ALA A 327 -10.99 -6.85 5.30
CA ALA A 327 -10.37 -8.00 4.67
C ALA A 327 -11.06 -9.30 5.07
N THR A 328 -11.29 -9.51 6.36
CA THR A 328 -12.01 -10.68 6.87
C THR A 328 -13.41 -10.76 6.28
N ALA A 329 -14.15 -9.65 6.28
CA ALA A 329 -15.51 -9.60 5.71
C ALA A 329 -15.57 -10.04 4.24
N ARG A 330 -14.59 -9.62 3.42
CA ARG A 330 -14.52 -10.03 2.00
C ARG A 330 -14.36 -11.54 1.85
N HIS A 331 -13.49 -12.14 2.65
CA HIS A 331 -13.20 -13.57 2.57
C HIS A 331 -14.32 -14.44 3.14
N THR A 332 -15.10 -13.92 4.10
CA THR A 332 -16.21 -14.67 4.70
C THR A 332 -17.53 -14.53 3.95
N LEU A 333 -17.79 -13.38 3.32
CA LEU A 333 -19.09 -13.07 2.71
C LEU A 333 -19.14 -13.32 1.20
N VAL A 334 -17.99 -13.49 0.53
CA VAL A 334 -17.94 -13.71 -0.93
C VAL A 334 -17.69 -15.20 -1.22
N PRO A 335 -18.54 -15.85 -2.03
CA PRO A 335 -18.31 -17.22 -2.49
C PRO A 335 -16.96 -17.37 -3.20
N GLY A 336 -16.26 -18.49 -2.98
CA GLY A 336 -14.91 -18.71 -3.52
C GLY A 336 -14.78 -18.50 -5.03
N GLU A 337 -15.78 -18.93 -5.80
CA GLU A 337 -15.84 -18.79 -7.27
C GLU A 337 -15.90 -17.34 -7.75
N LEU A 338 -16.44 -16.42 -6.94
CA LEU A 338 -16.60 -15.00 -7.25
C LEU A 338 -15.57 -14.13 -6.56
N LEU A 339 -14.80 -14.69 -5.62
CA LEU A 339 -13.87 -13.94 -4.79
C LEU A 339 -12.86 -13.13 -5.64
N GLY A 340 -12.28 -13.73 -6.67
CA GLY A 340 -11.34 -13.04 -7.56
C GLY A 340 -11.96 -11.83 -8.27
N ARG A 341 -13.21 -11.96 -8.78
CA ARG A 341 -13.93 -10.89 -9.47
C ARG A 341 -14.29 -9.74 -8.52
N VAL A 342 -14.78 -10.07 -7.33
CA VAL A 342 -15.13 -9.07 -6.31
C VAL A 342 -13.88 -8.37 -5.77
N LEU A 343 -12.78 -9.09 -5.55
CA LEU A 343 -11.49 -8.51 -5.17
C LEU A 343 -10.94 -7.58 -6.26
N GLY A 344 -11.16 -7.91 -7.54
CA GLY A 344 -10.81 -7.03 -8.66
C GLY A 344 -11.54 -5.69 -8.58
N VAL A 345 -12.87 -5.70 -8.38
CA VAL A 345 -13.68 -4.49 -8.18
C VAL A 345 -13.22 -3.72 -6.93
N TRP A 346 -13.00 -4.41 -5.83
CA TRP A 346 -12.52 -3.81 -4.58
C TRP A 346 -11.20 -3.06 -4.79
N ARG A 347 -10.21 -3.73 -5.40
CA ARG A 347 -8.90 -3.12 -5.69
C ARG A 347 -9.04 -1.91 -6.59
N THR A 348 -9.85 -1.99 -7.63
CA THR A 348 -10.08 -0.86 -8.55
C THR A 348 -10.66 0.34 -7.82
N VAL A 349 -11.62 0.15 -6.92
CA VAL A 349 -12.23 1.25 -6.16
C VAL A 349 -11.26 1.81 -5.12
N VAL A 350 -10.65 0.96 -4.29
CA VAL A 350 -9.80 1.38 -3.17
C VAL A 350 -8.46 1.96 -3.66
N TRP A 351 -7.81 1.28 -4.59
CA TRP A 351 -6.50 1.74 -5.10
C TRP A 351 -6.65 2.85 -6.13
N GLY A 352 -7.76 2.86 -6.90
CA GLY A 352 -8.08 3.96 -7.81
C GLY A 352 -8.43 5.25 -7.07
N ALA A 353 -8.92 5.17 -5.84
CA ALA A 353 -9.17 6.31 -4.98
C ALA A 353 -7.87 7.01 -4.51
N ILE A 354 -6.74 6.27 -4.42
CA ILE A 354 -5.45 6.80 -3.93
C ILE A 354 -4.93 7.96 -4.79
N PRO A 355 -4.70 7.80 -6.11
CA PRO A 355 -4.23 8.90 -6.95
C PRO A 355 -5.19 10.10 -6.96
N LEU A 356 -6.49 9.82 -6.95
CA LEU A 356 -7.52 10.87 -6.91
C LEU A 356 -7.46 11.63 -5.57
N GLY A 357 -7.38 10.92 -4.46
CA GLY A 357 -7.22 11.51 -3.13
C GLY A 357 -5.97 12.37 -3.03
N ALA A 358 -4.83 11.86 -3.51
CA ALA A 358 -3.57 12.59 -3.52
C ALA A 358 -3.69 13.93 -4.28
N LEU A 359 -4.15 13.91 -5.53
CA LEU A 359 -4.29 15.11 -6.35
C LEU A 359 -5.29 16.10 -5.75
N LEU A 360 -6.44 15.63 -5.27
CA LEU A 360 -7.41 16.48 -4.57
C LEU A 360 -6.82 17.10 -3.31
N GLY A 361 -5.98 16.35 -2.58
CA GLY A 361 -5.25 16.84 -1.41
C GLY A 361 -4.27 17.95 -1.76
N GLY A 362 -3.53 17.81 -2.86
CA GLY A 362 -2.67 18.87 -3.39
C GLY A 362 -3.41 20.17 -3.66
N VAL A 363 -4.49 20.08 -4.46
CA VAL A 363 -5.34 21.24 -4.76
C VAL A 363 -5.98 21.86 -3.52
N LEU A 364 -6.40 21.01 -2.57
CA LEU A 364 -6.97 21.49 -1.31
C LEU A 364 -5.94 22.23 -0.47
N THR A 365 -4.71 21.70 -0.37
CA THR A 365 -3.61 22.32 0.37
C THR A 365 -3.24 23.67 -0.25
N GLU A 366 -3.14 23.73 -1.58
CA GLU A 366 -2.88 24.98 -2.30
C GLU A 366 -3.94 26.05 -1.98
N ARG A 367 -5.23 25.69 -2.00
CA ARG A 367 -6.33 26.62 -1.69
C ARG A 367 -6.41 27.01 -0.22
N LEU A 368 -6.11 26.10 0.69
CA LEU A 368 -6.15 26.35 2.13
C LEU A 368 -4.88 27.01 2.67
N GLY A 369 -3.79 26.95 1.92
CA GLY A 369 -2.48 27.55 2.24
C GLY A 369 -1.61 26.76 3.20
N THR A 370 -2.08 25.66 3.84
CA THR A 370 -1.28 24.80 4.70
C THR A 370 -1.72 23.35 4.65
N ALA A 371 -0.77 22.41 4.80
CA ALA A 371 -1.07 21.00 4.88
C ALA A 371 -1.86 20.66 6.16
N ALA A 372 -1.60 21.35 7.27
CA ALA A 372 -2.34 21.18 8.52
C ALA A 372 -3.86 21.37 8.33
N ARG A 373 -4.29 22.38 7.55
CA ARG A 373 -5.71 22.59 7.26
C ARG A 373 -6.30 21.46 6.42
N THR A 374 -5.52 20.91 5.51
CA THR A 374 -5.91 19.72 4.72
C THR A 374 -6.12 18.51 5.62
N PHE A 375 -5.24 18.28 6.61
CA PHE A 375 -5.44 17.26 7.63
C PHE A 375 -6.73 17.51 8.45
N ALA A 376 -7.00 18.75 8.86
CA ALA A 376 -8.24 19.09 9.59
C ALA A 376 -9.49 18.80 8.77
N VAL A 377 -9.53 19.21 7.49
CA VAL A 377 -10.65 18.93 6.57
C VAL A 377 -10.83 17.42 6.35
N SER A 378 -9.74 16.70 6.14
CA SER A 378 -9.76 15.23 6.02
C SER A 378 -10.29 14.57 7.29
N GLY A 379 -9.93 15.09 8.46
CA GLY A 379 -10.44 14.61 9.74
C GLY A 379 -11.96 14.78 9.83
N VAL A 380 -12.50 15.94 9.48
CA VAL A 380 -13.95 16.19 9.44
C VAL A 380 -14.64 15.28 8.43
N ALA A 381 -14.08 15.12 7.22
CA ALA A 381 -14.64 14.23 6.21
C ALA A 381 -14.68 12.76 6.70
N MET A 382 -13.66 12.29 7.40
CA MET A 382 -13.65 10.95 8.00
C MET A 382 -14.73 10.80 9.09
N LEU A 383 -14.96 11.81 9.93
CA LEU A 383 -16.03 11.77 10.92
C LEU A 383 -17.41 11.67 10.26
N VAL A 384 -17.62 12.37 9.13
CA VAL A 384 -18.85 12.23 8.33
C VAL A 384 -18.97 10.82 7.75
N ILE A 385 -17.88 10.27 7.21
CA ILE A 385 -17.85 8.87 6.70
C ILE A 385 -18.14 7.89 7.84
N ALA A 386 -17.63 8.12 9.04
CA ALA A 386 -17.88 7.26 10.20
C ALA A 386 -19.35 7.20 10.59
N THR A 387 -20.05 8.36 10.59
CA THR A 387 -21.50 8.42 10.85
C THR A 387 -22.30 7.70 9.77
N PHE A 388 -21.93 7.89 8.50
CA PHE A 388 -22.50 7.15 7.38
C PHE A 388 -22.25 5.63 7.52
N ALA A 389 -21.02 5.22 7.78
CA ALA A 389 -20.66 3.82 7.96
C ALA A 389 -21.43 3.18 9.12
N PHE A 390 -21.55 3.88 10.25
CA PHE A 390 -22.34 3.41 11.39
C PHE A 390 -23.82 3.17 11.04
N GLY A 391 -24.42 4.06 10.26
CA GLY A 391 -25.80 3.93 9.78
C GLY A 391 -25.95 2.82 8.71
N ALA A 392 -25.08 2.83 7.73
CA ALA A 392 -25.13 1.93 6.58
C ALA A 392 -24.84 0.46 6.92
N LEU A 393 -24.02 0.23 7.95
CA LEU A 393 -23.59 -1.11 8.38
C LEU A 393 -24.44 -1.68 9.54
N ARG A 394 -25.68 -1.25 9.71
CA ARG A 394 -26.56 -1.72 10.79
C ARG A 394 -26.74 -3.25 10.81
N ARG A 395 -26.71 -3.90 9.65
CA ARG A 395 -26.84 -5.37 9.51
C ARG A 395 -25.49 -6.11 9.59
N PHE A 396 -24.38 -5.38 9.75
CA PHE A 396 -23.04 -5.96 9.88
C PHE A 396 -22.78 -6.34 11.35
N SER A 397 -23.50 -7.35 11.85
CA SER A 397 -23.37 -7.87 13.21
C SER A 397 -22.83 -9.30 13.22
N LEU A 398 -22.32 -9.75 14.34
CA LEU A 398 -21.78 -11.12 14.53
C LEU A 398 -22.87 -12.22 14.40
N GLY A 399 -24.16 -11.86 14.38
CA GLY A 399 -25.27 -12.80 14.25
C GLY A 399 -25.60 -13.26 12.82
N ASP A 400 -25.07 -12.57 11.78
CA ASP A 400 -25.37 -12.91 10.39
C ASP A 400 -24.64 -14.18 9.87
N GLU A 401 -23.75 -14.77 10.67
CA GLU A 401 -23.11 -16.05 10.31
C GLU A 401 -24.10 -17.24 10.38
N SER A 402 -25.10 -17.18 11.26
CA SER A 402 -26.15 -18.22 11.37
C SER A 402 -27.17 -18.14 10.23
N ASP A 403 -27.52 -16.94 9.77
CA ASP A 403 -28.52 -16.75 8.71
C ASP A 403 -27.93 -17.03 7.31
N SER A 404 -26.65 -16.77 7.07
CA SER A 404 -25.97 -17.14 5.84
C SER A 404 -25.77 -18.65 5.71
N ALA A 405 -25.50 -19.36 6.80
CA ALA A 405 -25.41 -20.82 6.82
C ALA A 405 -26.80 -21.46 6.59
N ALA A 406 -27.86 -20.90 7.16
CA ALA A 406 -29.22 -21.36 6.99
C ALA A 406 -29.74 -21.11 5.55
N ALA A 407 -29.38 -20.00 4.91
CA ALA A 407 -29.74 -19.72 3.52
C ALA A 407 -29.05 -20.63 2.50
N LEU A 408 -27.85 -21.12 2.82
CA LEU A 408 -27.12 -22.09 1.98
C LEU A 408 -27.61 -23.52 2.13
N THR A 409 -28.28 -23.88 3.24
CA THR A 409 -28.86 -25.21 3.48
C THR A 409 -30.29 -25.35 2.92
N HIS A 410 -30.94 -24.26 2.51
CA HIS A 410 -32.30 -24.29 1.90
C HIS A 410 -32.33 -24.25 0.36
N HIS A 411 -31.18 -24.42 -0.30
CA HIS A 411 -31.18 -24.78 -1.72
C HIS A 411 -31.21 -26.29 -1.84
N ASP A 412 -32.42 -26.86 -1.63
CA ASP A 412 -32.76 -28.25 -1.91
C ASP A 412 -32.66 -28.47 -3.44
N PRO A 413 -31.91 -29.46 -3.93
CA PRO A 413 -31.88 -29.81 -5.34
C PRO A 413 -33.07 -30.76 -5.62
N GLY A 414 -34.24 -30.20 -5.74
CA GLY A 414 -35.42 -30.88 -6.18
C GLY A 414 -35.88 -30.33 -7.53
N LEU A 415 -35.36 -30.89 -8.62
CA LEU A 415 -36.02 -31.27 -9.90
C LEU A 415 -34.96 -31.42 -10.99
#